data_bbd6523246dddef78a06b837bb638000
#
_entry.id   bbd6523246dddef78a06b837bb638000
#
_cell.length_a   1.000
_cell.length_b   1.000
_cell.length_c   1.000
_cell.angle_alpha   90.00
_cell.angle_beta   90.00
_cell.angle_gamma   90.00
#
_symmetry.space_group_name_H-M   'P 1'
#
loop_
_entity.id
_entity.type
_entity.pdbx_description
1 polymer ?
#
loop_
_entity_poly.entity_id
_entity_poly.type
_entity_poly.pdbx_seq_one_letter_code
_entity_poly.pdbx_strand_id
1 'polypeptide(L)'
;MADAGTDIRTERKPKLSERVVAALRSQVLSGEISPGQKMPTENQLTETFGVSRTVIREAIATLAADGLVEPRQGAGVFVRDHP
;
A
#
# COMPACT_ATOMS: atom_id res chain seq x y z
N MET A 1 23.85 -8.88 24.78
CA MET A 1 23.49 -8.91 24.05
C MET A 1 22.40 -8.97 23.83
N ALA A 2 22.41 -8.72 23.68
CA ALA A 2 21.70 -8.85 23.42
C ALA A 2 20.95 -9.06 22.92
N ASP A 3 20.67 -9.31 22.89
CA ASP A 3 20.07 -9.60 22.38
C ASP A 3 19.59 -9.88 21.54
N ALA A 4 19.34 -10.51 21.75
CA ALA A 4 19.62 -10.99 20.42
C ALA A 4 18.39 -11.11 19.59
N GLY A 5 17.35 -11.67 20.12
CA GLY A 5 16.08 -11.75 19.40
C GLY A 5 15.56 -10.40 19.00
N THR A 6 15.79 -9.45 19.87
CA THR A 6 15.38 -8.09 19.61
C THR A 6 16.08 -7.53 18.37
N ASP A 7 17.36 -7.82 18.29
CA ASP A 7 18.13 -7.30 17.17
C ASP A 7 17.64 -7.85 15.84
N ILE A 8 17.28 -9.11 15.84
CA ILE A 8 16.79 -9.73 14.61
C ILE A 8 15.54 -9.02 14.13
N ARG A 9 14.62 -8.71 15.05
CA ARG A 9 13.37 -8.07 14.63
C ARG A 9 13.61 -6.66 14.13
N THR A 10 14.47 -5.92 14.77
CA THR A 10 14.71 -4.53 14.34
C THR A 10 15.45 -4.47 13.02
N GLU A 11 16.18 -5.53 12.69
CA GLU A 11 16.93 -5.55 11.46
C GLU A 11 16.19 -6.22 10.33
N ARG A 12 15.01 -6.73 10.59
CA ARG A 12 14.21 -7.41 9.59
C ARG A 12 13.82 -6.44 8.47
N LYS A 13 13.98 -6.90 7.25
CA LYS A 13 13.57 -6.12 6.10
C LYS A 13 12.05 -6.02 6.05
N PRO A 14 11.52 -4.87 5.62
CA PRO A 14 10.08 -4.75 5.44
C PRO A 14 9.57 -5.78 4.45
N LYS A 15 8.36 -6.25 4.66
CA LYS A 15 7.69 -7.10 3.70
C LYS A 15 7.45 -6.33 2.42
N LEU A 16 7.30 -7.07 1.31
CA LEU A 16 7.02 -6.44 0.02
C LEU A 16 5.73 -5.62 0.08
N SER A 17 4.70 -6.14 0.73
CA SER A 17 3.46 -5.39 0.86
C SER A 17 3.65 -4.11 1.63
N GLU A 18 4.51 -4.12 2.65
CA GLU A 18 4.79 -2.91 3.42
C GLU A 18 5.46 -1.85 2.57
N ARG A 19 6.34 -2.27 1.66
CA ARG A 19 7.00 -1.33 0.76
C ARG A 19 6.00 -0.69 -0.20
N VAL A 20 5.09 -1.50 -0.72
CA VAL A 20 4.06 -1.00 -1.62
C VAL A 20 3.15 -0.03 -0.87
N VAL A 21 2.76 -0.39 0.37
CA VAL A 21 1.95 0.50 1.19
C VAL A 21 2.63 1.84 1.40
N ALA A 22 3.93 1.82 1.74
CA ALA A 22 4.66 3.07 1.98
C ALA A 22 4.68 3.95 0.75
N ALA A 23 4.93 3.35 -0.42
CA ALA A 23 4.99 4.11 -1.66
C ALA A 23 3.63 4.70 -2.02
N LEU A 24 2.58 3.90 -1.94
CA LEU A 24 1.24 4.37 -2.29
C LEU A 24 0.72 5.38 -1.28
N ARG A 25 1.01 5.17 0.02
CA ARG A 25 0.63 6.13 1.04
C ARG A 25 1.25 7.48 0.76
N SER A 26 2.52 7.50 0.37
CA SER A 26 3.20 8.74 0.05
C SER A 26 2.52 9.45 -1.12
N GLN A 27 2.14 8.70 -2.16
CA GLN A 27 1.48 9.29 -3.32
C GLN A 27 0.11 9.86 -2.97
N VAL A 28 -0.61 9.18 -2.09
CA VAL A 28 -1.93 9.65 -1.67
C VAL A 28 -1.80 10.89 -0.79
N LEU A 29 -0.90 10.86 0.18
CA LEU A 29 -0.78 11.96 1.13
C LEU A 29 -0.16 13.20 0.51
N SER A 30 0.70 13.03 -0.49
CA SER A 30 1.30 14.18 -1.19
C SER A 30 0.36 14.81 -2.21
N GLY A 31 -0.74 14.13 -2.53
CA GLY A 31 -1.65 14.60 -3.55
C GLY A 31 -1.28 14.17 -4.95
N GLU A 32 -0.22 13.39 -5.10
CA GLU A 32 0.17 12.88 -6.41
C GLU A 32 -0.97 12.08 -7.03
N ILE A 33 -1.68 11.29 -6.19
CA ILE A 33 -2.94 10.70 -6.57
C ILE A 33 -3.99 11.47 -5.79
N SER A 34 -4.83 12.19 -6.50
CA SER A 34 -5.75 13.16 -5.87
C SER A 34 -6.92 12.47 -5.17
N PRO A 35 -7.50 13.11 -4.15
CA PRO A 35 -8.72 12.59 -3.54
C PRO A 35 -9.81 12.41 -4.59
N GLY A 36 -10.50 11.28 -4.52
CA GLY A 36 -11.53 10.93 -5.50
C GLY A 36 -11.01 10.28 -6.75
N GLN A 37 -9.71 10.31 -6.97
CA GLN A 37 -9.12 9.75 -8.17
C GLN A 37 -9.03 8.24 -8.05
N LYS A 38 -9.21 7.56 -9.17
CA LYS A 38 -9.10 6.11 -9.21
C LYS A 38 -7.63 5.70 -9.14
N MET A 39 -7.35 4.71 -8.31
CA MET A 39 -6.01 4.15 -8.22
C MET A 39 -5.69 3.34 -9.46
N PRO A 40 -4.40 3.16 -9.78
CA PRO A 40 -4.03 2.20 -10.82
C PRO A 40 -4.59 0.82 -10.50
N THR A 41 -4.81 0.02 -11.55
CA THR A 41 -5.36 -1.31 -11.37
C THR A 41 -4.35 -2.24 -10.71
N GLU A 42 -4.84 -3.39 -10.22
CA GLU A 42 -3.95 -4.40 -9.67
C GLU A 42 -2.87 -4.79 -10.67
N ASN A 43 -3.27 -5.01 -11.93
CA ASN A 43 -2.29 -5.38 -12.95
C ASN A 43 -1.23 -4.30 -13.13
N GLN A 44 -1.66 -3.06 -13.18
CA GLN A 44 -0.72 -1.95 -13.32
C GLN A 44 0.22 -1.88 -12.14
N LEU A 45 -0.29 -2.09 -10.93
CA LEU A 45 0.53 -2.03 -9.73
C LEU A 45 1.50 -3.19 -9.65
N THR A 46 1.08 -4.41 -10.07
CA THR A 46 2.02 -5.53 -10.11
C THR A 46 3.17 -5.23 -11.03
N GLU A 47 2.89 -4.61 -12.18
CA GLU A 47 3.96 -4.26 -13.12
C GLU A 47 4.85 -3.15 -12.59
N THR A 48 4.23 -2.14 -12.01
CA THR A 48 4.98 -1.00 -11.50
C THR A 48 5.93 -1.40 -10.38
N PHE A 49 5.45 -2.23 -9.47
CA PHE A 49 6.24 -2.60 -8.29
C PHE A 49 7.01 -3.90 -8.45
N GLY A 50 6.70 -4.67 -9.50
CA GLY A 50 7.39 -5.95 -9.71
C GLY A 50 7.08 -6.98 -8.65
N VAL A 51 5.84 -7.02 -8.17
CA VAL A 51 5.43 -7.94 -7.10
C VAL A 51 4.19 -8.70 -7.53
N SER A 52 3.82 -9.71 -6.74
CA SER A 52 2.68 -10.54 -7.05
C SER A 52 1.36 -9.79 -6.79
N ARG A 53 0.30 -10.32 -7.38
CA ARG A 53 -1.03 -9.78 -7.15
C ARG A 53 -1.42 -9.87 -5.69
N THR A 54 -1.03 -10.96 -5.01
CA THR A 54 -1.32 -11.12 -3.59
C THR A 54 -0.71 -9.98 -2.78
N VAL A 55 0.52 -9.60 -3.09
CA VAL A 55 1.19 -8.50 -2.40
C VAL A 55 0.42 -7.20 -2.62
N ILE A 56 -0.02 -6.95 -3.84
CA ILE A 56 -0.79 -5.74 -4.13
C ILE A 56 -2.11 -5.73 -3.36
N ARG A 57 -2.80 -6.87 -3.32
CA ARG A 57 -4.07 -6.95 -2.59
C ARG A 57 -3.88 -6.68 -1.10
N GLU A 58 -2.81 -7.22 -0.54
CA GLU A 58 -2.51 -6.97 0.87
C GLU A 58 -2.25 -5.49 1.12
N ALA A 59 -1.49 -4.87 0.21
CA ALA A 59 -1.19 -3.45 0.35
C ALA A 59 -2.45 -2.61 0.27
N ILE A 60 -3.32 -2.90 -0.70
CA ILE A 60 -4.57 -2.16 -0.84
C ILE A 60 -5.45 -2.35 0.40
N ALA A 61 -5.51 -3.58 0.92
CA ALA A 61 -6.30 -3.85 2.12
C ALA A 61 -5.81 -3.01 3.31
N THR A 62 -4.48 -2.89 3.45
CA THR A 62 -3.91 -2.09 4.51
C THR A 62 -4.28 -0.61 4.34
N LEU A 63 -4.16 -0.09 3.11
CA LEU A 63 -4.50 1.31 2.86
C LEU A 63 -5.99 1.56 3.09
N ALA A 64 -6.83 0.59 2.73
CA ALA A 64 -8.26 0.72 2.97
C ALA A 64 -8.58 0.71 4.46
N ALA A 65 -7.91 -0.17 5.21
CA ALA A 65 -8.09 -0.22 6.67
C ALA A 65 -7.67 1.09 7.33
N ASP A 66 -6.66 1.76 6.75
CA ASP A 66 -6.19 3.03 7.25
C ASP A 66 -7.05 4.21 6.78
N GLY A 67 -8.07 3.95 5.96
CA GLY A 67 -8.96 5.00 5.50
C GLY A 67 -8.42 5.85 4.38
N LEU A 68 -7.36 5.40 3.71
CA LEU A 68 -6.75 6.19 2.64
C LEU A 68 -7.37 5.93 1.29
N VAL A 69 -7.88 4.72 1.08
CA VAL A 69 -8.51 4.36 -0.19
C VAL A 69 -9.79 3.59 0.08
N GLU A 70 -10.63 3.50 -0.95
CA GLU A 70 -11.91 2.81 -0.84
C GLU A 70 -12.09 1.90 -2.04
N PRO A 71 -12.06 0.57 -1.83
CA PRO A 71 -12.40 -0.35 -2.91
C PRO A 71 -13.91 -0.24 -3.21
N ARG A 72 -14.24 -0.18 -4.50
CA ARG A 72 -15.63 -0.18 -4.95
C ARG A 72 -15.82 -1.33 -5.90
N GLN A 73 -16.72 -2.21 -5.55
CA GLN A 73 -16.93 -3.42 -6.31
C GLN A 73 -17.29 -3.10 -7.75
N GLY A 74 -16.57 -3.71 -8.68
CA GLY A 74 -16.82 -3.51 -10.11
C GLY A 74 -16.28 -2.21 -10.67
N ALA A 75 -15.76 -1.32 -9.84
CA ALA A 75 -15.32 0.00 -10.31
C ALA A 75 -13.84 0.25 -10.05
N GLY A 76 -13.24 -0.42 -9.07
CA GLY A 76 -11.83 -0.24 -8.76
C GLY A 76 -11.63 0.31 -7.36
N VAL A 77 -10.44 0.86 -7.15
CA VAL A 77 -10.07 1.43 -5.86
C VAL A 77 -9.88 2.93 -6.03
N PHE A 78 -10.44 3.69 -5.12
CA PHE A 78 -10.44 5.15 -5.24
C PHE A 78 -9.80 5.77 -4.00
N VAL A 79 -9.09 6.88 -4.20
CA VAL A 79 -8.51 7.62 -3.09
C VAL A 79 -9.63 8.30 -2.33
N ARG A 80 -9.63 8.13 -1.00
CA ARG A 80 -10.64 8.76 -0.17
C ARG A 80 -10.27 10.20 0.06
N ASP A 81 -11.32 11.00 0.22
CA ASP A 81 -11.16 12.40 0.55
C ASP A 81 -10.92 12.49 2.05
N HIS A 82 -9.78 13.03 2.46
CA HIS A 82 -9.52 13.20 3.87
C HIS A 82 -9.68 14.63 4.30
N PRO A 83 -10.09 14.82 5.52
CA PRO A 83 -10.15 16.19 6.05
C PRO A 83 -8.77 16.82 6.11
#